data_89d5b4fa09ae8787aab3977be3332773
#
_entry.id   89d5b4fa09ae8787aab3977be3332773
#
_cell.length_a   1.000
_cell.length_b   1.000
_cell.length_c   1.000
_cell.angle_alpha   90.00
_cell.angle_beta   90.00
_cell.angle_gamma   90.00
#
_symmetry.space_group_name_H-M   'P 1'
#
loop_
_entity.id
_entity.type
_entity.pdbx_description
1 polymer ?
#
loop_
_entity_poly.entity_id
_entity_poly.type
_entity_poly.pdbx_seq_one_letter_code
_entity_poly.pdbx_strand_id
1 'polypeptide(L)'
;MLLIDQKIFRRAKKGIRNCPFTLFLFQSLQKESLSAQDVFEKKSKYLSQEFMFINSSLFIENEFPKLIKIGVLRREVDGQGLTSKVRITPTGRKVLESRADLFTKRISLIKKLITCLKYQLSPR
;
A
#
# COMPACT_ATOMS: atom_id res chain seq x y z
N MET A 1 11.02 -7.16 -24.28
CA MET A 1 11.45 -6.34 -23.15
C MET A 1 10.38 -5.36 -22.71
N LEU A 2 9.96 -4.51 -23.62
CA LEU A 2 8.98 -3.50 -23.28
C LEU A 2 7.66 -4.09 -22.80
N LEU A 3 7.26 -5.21 -23.39
CA LEU A 3 6.00 -5.83 -23.00
C LEU A 3 6.03 -6.32 -21.56
N ILE A 4 7.17 -6.91 -21.16
CA ILE A 4 7.32 -7.41 -19.79
C ILE A 4 7.35 -6.24 -18.81
N ASP A 5 8.07 -5.18 -19.16
CA ASP A 5 8.13 -3.98 -18.32
C ASP A 5 6.75 -3.35 -18.17
N GLN A 6 5.98 -3.32 -19.23
CA GLN A 6 4.63 -2.77 -19.18
C GLN A 6 3.71 -3.60 -18.31
N LYS A 7 3.85 -4.91 -18.33
CA LYS A 7 3.06 -5.78 -17.47
C LYS A 7 3.39 -5.57 -16.01
N ILE A 8 4.68 -5.49 -15.70
CA ILE A 8 5.13 -5.27 -14.33
C ILE A 8 4.62 -3.92 -13.84
N PHE A 9 4.77 -2.90 -14.68
CA PHE A 9 4.34 -1.56 -14.34
C PHE A 9 2.84 -1.50 -14.08
N ARG A 10 2.08 -2.15 -14.96
CA ARG A 10 0.61 -2.15 -14.83
C ARG A 10 0.16 -2.87 -13.58
N ARG A 11 0.82 -3.98 -13.25
CA ARG A 11 0.49 -4.73 -12.05
C ARG A 11 0.80 -3.93 -10.79
N ALA A 12 1.95 -3.26 -10.78
CA ALA A 12 2.35 -2.43 -9.66
C ALA A 12 1.37 -1.28 -9.47
N LYS A 13 0.97 -0.66 -10.57
CA LYS A 13 0.03 0.44 -10.55
C LYS A 13 -1.31 0.02 -9.97
N LYS A 14 -1.80 -1.14 -10.40
CA LYS A 14 -3.06 -1.67 -9.89
C LYS A 14 -2.96 -1.97 -8.40
N GLY A 15 -1.83 -2.53 -7.97
CA GLY A 15 -1.64 -2.84 -6.56
C GLY A 15 -1.64 -1.61 -5.68
N ILE A 16 -0.96 -0.56 -6.13
CA ILE A 16 -0.94 0.69 -5.37
C ILE A 16 -2.33 1.30 -5.33
N ARG A 17 -3.05 1.26 -6.44
CA ARG A 17 -4.40 1.82 -6.51
C ARG A 17 -5.35 1.11 -5.56
N ASN A 18 -5.18 -0.19 -5.37
CA ASN A 18 -6.09 -1.00 -4.59
C ASN A 18 -5.68 -1.20 -3.13
N CYS A 19 -4.52 -0.66 -2.74
CA CYS A 19 -4.05 -0.84 -1.37
C CYS A 19 -4.71 0.19 -0.43
N PRO A 20 -4.68 -0.06 0.89
CA PRO A 20 -5.28 0.86 1.85
C PRO A 20 -4.37 2.03 2.22
N PHE A 21 -3.18 2.13 1.64
CA PHE A 21 -2.19 3.10 2.06
C PHE A 21 -2.30 4.40 1.29
N THR A 22 -1.86 5.49 1.93
CA THR A 22 -1.89 6.82 1.33
C THR A 22 -0.61 7.08 0.54
N LEU A 23 -0.66 8.10 -0.30
CA LEU A 23 0.53 8.57 -1.00
C LEU A 23 1.63 8.94 0.00
N PHE A 24 1.23 9.51 1.14
CA PHE A 24 2.18 9.93 2.14
C PHE A 24 3.03 8.76 2.65
N LEU A 25 2.42 7.57 2.80
CA LEU A 25 3.18 6.40 3.20
C LEU A 25 4.26 6.06 2.18
N PHE A 26 3.90 6.04 0.91
CA PHE A 26 4.88 5.70 -0.13
C PHE A 26 5.98 6.73 -0.23
N GLN A 27 5.67 8.00 0.01
CA GLN A 27 6.69 9.04 0.03
C GLN A 27 7.64 8.85 1.22
N SER A 28 7.10 8.46 2.36
CA SER A 28 7.93 8.20 3.53
C SER A 28 8.85 7.00 3.30
N LEU A 29 8.36 5.99 2.60
CA LEU A 29 9.14 4.79 2.32
C LEU A 29 10.26 5.04 1.32
N GLN A 30 10.27 6.18 0.66
CA GLN A 30 11.41 6.56 -0.16
C GLN A 30 12.58 7.03 0.70
N LYS A 31 12.28 7.50 1.90
CA LYS A 31 13.28 8.08 2.78
C LYS A 31 13.71 7.12 3.88
N GLU A 32 12.84 6.26 4.34
CA GLU A 32 13.13 5.37 5.46
C GLU A 32 12.31 4.10 5.34
N SER A 33 12.76 3.06 6.04
CA SER A 33 12.00 1.83 6.11
C SER A 33 11.07 1.89 7.31
N LEU A 34 9.91 1.26 7.17
CA LEU A 34 8.90 1.25 8.23
C LEU A 34 8.36 -0.16 8.42
N SER A 35 8.06 -0.50 9.67
CA SER A 35 7.38 -1.75 9.99
C SER A 35 5.88 -1.54 10.00
N ALA A 36 5.14 -2.64 10.07
CA ALA A 36 3.69 -2.55 10.18
C ALA A 36 3.29 -1.81 11.46
N GLN A 37 4.05 -2.02 12.53
CA GLN A 37 3.77 -1.32 13.79
C GLN A 37 3.98 0.18 13.64
N ASP A 38 5.08 0.57 12.96
CA ASP A 38 5.34 1.99 12.72
C ASP A 38 4.19 2.64 11.96
N VAL A 39 3.68 1.94 10.95
CA VAL A 39 2.58 2.45 10.14
C VAL A 39 1.32 2.55 10.98
N PHE A 40 1.07 1.54 11.80
CA PHE A 40 -0.13 1.52 12.62
C PHE A 40 -0.14 2.66 13.64
N GLU A 41 1.00 2.97 14.21
CA GLU A 41 1.10 4.03 15.20
C GLU A 41 0.76 5.40 14.61
N LYS A 42 0.92 5.54 13.31
CA LYS A 42 0.60 6.78 12.62
C LYS A 42 -0.43 6.53 11.52
N LYS A 43 -1.40 5.68 11.82
CA LYS A 43 -2.36 5.27 10.80
C LYS A 43 -3.17 6.43 10.23
N SER A 44 -3.35 7.50 11.00
CA SER A 44 -4.08 8.66 10.49
C SER A 44 -3.37 9.32 9.31
N LYS A 45 -2.04 9.13 9.21
CA LYS A 45 -1.26 9.65 8.09
C LYS A 45 -1.11 8.63 6.98
N TYR A 46 -0.95 7.36 7.35
CA TYR A 46 -0.52 6.33 6.42
C TYR A 46 -1.65 5.51 5.82
N LEU A 47 -2.79 5.46 6.47
CA LEU A 47 -3.92 4.70 5.97
C LEU A 47 -4.99 5.63 5.46
N SER A 48 -5.73 5.16 4.45
CA SER A 48 -6.89 5.89 3.96
C SER A 48 -7.94 5.96 5.07
N GLN A 49 -8.73 7.02 5.06
CA GLN A 49 -9.73 7.25 6.11
C GLN A 49 -10.66 6.07 6.32
N GLU A 50 -10.96 5.36 5.24
CA GLU A 50 -11.89 4.23 5.29
C GLU A 50 -11.36 3.07 6.11
N PHE A 51 -10.07 3.07 6.43
CA PHE A 51 -9.44 1.99 7.18
C PHE A 51 -9.09 2.39 8.61
N MET A 52 -9.65 3.50 9.08
CA MET A 52 -9.37 3.95 10.45
C MET A 52 -9.96 3.02 11.51
N PHE A 53 -10.89 2.13 11.11
CA PHE A 53 -11.48 1.16 12.02
C PHE A 53 -10.50 0.07 12.44
N ILE A 54 -9.36 -0.04 11.77
CA ILE A 54 -8.37 -1.07 12.04
C ILE A 54 -7.74 -0.81 13.41
N ASN A 55 -7.69 -1.85 14.24
CA ASN A 55 -7.22 -1.71 15.61
C ASN A 55 -5.99 -2.53 15.93
N SER A 56 -5.29 -3.04 14.92
CA SER A 56 -4.02 -3.74 15.16
C SER A 56 -3.14 -3.65 13.92
N SER A 57 -1.84 -3.86 14.14
CA SER A 57 -0.89 -3.83 13.03
C SER A 57 -0.96 -5.07 12.15
N LEU A 58 -1.68 -6.09 12.59
CA LEU A 58 -1.76 -7.34 11.83
C LEU A 58 -2.34 -7.13 10.43
N PHE A 59 -3.33 -6.26 10.33
CA PHE A 59 -3.91 -5.94 9.02
C PHE A 59 -2.83 -5.41 8.08
N ILE A 60 -1.99 -4.52 8.58
CA ILE A 60 -0.94 -3.91 7.78
C ILE A 60 0.11 -4.93 7.41
N GLU A 61 0.47 -5.80 8.36
CA GLU A 61 1.43 -6.86 8.08
C GLU A 61 0.94 -7.78 6.97
N ASN A 62 -0.36 -7.99 6.88
CA ASN A 62 -0.94 -8.84 5.85
C ASN A 62 -1.00 -8.14 4.50
N GLU A 63 -0.98 -6.82 4.48
CA GLU A 63 -1.00 -6.06 3.23
C GLU A 63 0.39 -5.94 2.61
N PHE A 64 1.44 -5.91 3.43
CA PHE A 64 2.80 -5.78 2.92
C PHE A 64 3.18 -6.88 1.93
N PRO A 65 2.93 -8.17 2.22
CA PRO A 65 3.31 -9.22 1.27
C PRO A 65 2.65 -9.07 -0.09
N LYS A 66 1.45 -8.54 -0.15
CA LYS A 66 0.77 -8.33 -1.43
C LYS A 66 1.53 -7.33 -2.29
N LEU A 67 2.00 -6.25 -1.68
CA LEU A 67 2.76 -5.23 -2.40
C LEU A 67 4.18 -5.70 -2.71
N ILE A 68 4.75 -6.55 -1.85
CA ILE A 68 6.06 -7.13 -2.11
C ILE A 68 5.98 -8.06 -3.31
N LYS A 69 4.93 -8.86 -3.38
CA LYS A 69 4.76 -9.83 -4.46
C LYS A 69 4.68 -9.16 -5.82
N ILE A 70 4.06 -7.99 -5.89
CA ILE A 70 3.93 -7.28 -7.18
C ILE A 70 5.09 -6.32 -7.43
N GLY A 71 6.09 -6.29 -6.55
CA GLY A 71 7.31 -5.55 -6.78
C GLY A 71 7.28 -4.09 -6.37
N VAL A 72 6.29 -3.67 -5.59
CA VAL A 72 6.21 -2.28 -5.14
C VAL A 72 7.03 -2.04 -3.88
N LEU A 73 7.02 -3.00 -2.97
CA LEU A 73 7.77 -2.91 -1.72
C LEU A 73 8.78 -4.04 -1.63
N ARG A 74 9.77 -3.86 -0.77
CA ARG A 74 10.73 -4.91 -0.45
C ARG A 74 11.06 -4.85 1.03
N ARG A 75 11.45 -5.99 1.59
CA ARG A 75 11.88 -6.05 2.98
C ARG A 75 13.26 -5.42 3.11
N GLU A 76 13.43 -4.68 4.18
CA GLU A 76 14.74 -4.14 4.52
C GLU A 76 15.63 -5.25 5.05
N VAL A 77 16.91 -5.20 4.71
CA VAL A 77 17.89 -6.20 5.14
C VAL A 77 18.91 -5.53 6.05
N ASP A 78 19.21 -6.17 7.18
CA ASP A 78 20.30 -5.73 8.02
C ASP A 78 21.37 -6.82 8.06
N GLY A 79 22.34 -6.69 8.95
CA GLY A 79 23.43 -7.66 9.04
C GLY A 79 23.01 -9.05 9.43
N GLN A 80 21.78 -9.22 9.87
CA GLN A 80 21.28 -10.50 10.34
C GLN A 80 20.19 -11.08 9.44
N GLY A 81 19.85 -10.39 8.35
CA GLY A 81 18.85 -10.88 7.41
C GLY A 81 17.69 -9.93 7.23
N LEU A 82 16.56 -10.50 6.83
CA LEU A 82 15.37 -9.69 6.58
C LEU A 82 14.77 -9.18 7.87
N THR A 83 14.33 -7.92 7.84
CA THR A 83 13.66 -7.32 8.97
C THR A 83 12.17 -7.23 8.69
N SER A 84 11.40 -6.78 9.68
CA SER A 84 9.97 -6.56 9.52
C SER A 84 9.67 -5.25 8.79
N LYS A 85 10.68 -4.44 8.52
CA LYS A 85 10.49 -3.15 7.88
C LYS A 85 10.52 -3.29 6.36
N VAL A 86 9.80 -2.39 5.68
CA VAL A 86 9.74 -2.39 4.22
C VAL A 86 10.16 -1.03 3.68
N ARG A 87 10.58 -1.04 2.42
CA ARG A 87 10.88 0.17 1.67
C ARG A 87 10.29 0.06 0.29
N ILE A 88 10.13 1.20 -0.38
CA ILE A 88 9.64 1.20 -1.74
C ILE A 88 10.75 0.75 -2.69
N THR A 89 10.37 0.05 -3.75
CA THR A 89 11.31 -0.41 -4.77
C THR A 89 11.43 0.67 -5.85
N PRO A 90 12.46 0.55 -6.73
CA PRO A 90 12.53 1.44 -7.89
C PRO A 90 11.28 1.37 -8.77
N THR A 91 10.70 0.17 -8.92
CA THR A 91 9.47 0.02 -9.68
C THR A 91 8.33 0.81 -9.04
N GLY A 92 8.18 0.68 -7.72
CA GLY A 92 7.15 1.42 -7.01
C GLY A 92 7.34 2.91 -7.14
N ARG A 93 8.59 3.36 -7.06
CA ARG A 93 8.88 4.79 -7.19
C ARG A 93 8.52 5.31 -8.58
N LYS A 94 8.83 4.53 -9.62
CA LYS A 94 8.48 4.92 -10.98
C LYS A 94 6.98 5.07 -11.17
N VAL A 95 6.23 4.14 -10.59
CA VAL A 95 4.78 4.20 -10.68
C VAL A 95 4.24 5.47 -10.04
N LEU A 96 4.76 5.79 -8.86
CA LEU A 96 4.32 7.00 -8.17
C LEU A 96 4.63 8.27 -8.97
N GLU A 97 5.81 8.31 -9.57
CA GLU A 97 6.24 9.49 -10.33
C GLU A 97 5.43 9.69 -11.60
N SER A 98 5.01 8.61 -12.21
CA SER A 98 4.33 8.70 -13.50
C SER A 98 2.83 8.86 -13.40
N ARG A 99 2.24 8.66 -12.21
CA ARG A 99 0.79 8.57 -12.09
C ARG A 99 0.27 9.32 -10.89
N ALA A 100 0.22 10.63 -11.02
CA ALA A 100 -0.37 11.45 -9.97
C ALA A 100 -1.85 11.13 -9.78
N ASP A 101 -2.51 10.63 -10.83
CA ASP A 101 -3.94 10.35 -10.78
C ASP A 101 -4.29 9.01 -10.12
N LEU A 102 -3.28 8.22 -9.72
CA LEU A 102 -3.54 6.95 -9.06
C LEU A 102 -4.45 7.08 -7.85
N PHE A 103 -4.18 8.08 -7.05
CA PHE A 103 -4.91 8.26 -5.80
C PHE A 103 -6.24 8.96 -6.01
N THR A 104 -6.39 9.62 -7.13
CA THR A 104 -7.67 10.20 -7.50
C THR A 104 -8.66 9.10 -7.87
N LYS A 105 -8.19 8.11 -8.64
CA LYS A 105 -9.04 7.01 -9.06
C LYS A 105 -9.44 6.09 -7.90
N ARG A 106 -8.74 6.18 -6.78
CA ARG A 106 -9.11 5.41 -5.60
C ARG A 106 -10.47 5.77 -5.03
N ILE A 107 -10.97 6.92 -5.39
CA ILE A 107 -12.29 7.35 -4.91
C ILE A 107 -13.36 6.30 -5.23
N SER A 108 -13.31 5.74 -6.44
CA SER A 108 -14.25 4.69 -6.82
C SER A 108 -14.10 3.45 -5.97
N LEU A 109 -12.85 3.06 -5.69
CA LEU A 109 -12.58 1.90 -4.86
C LEU A 109 -13.06 2.13 -3.43
N ILE A 110 -12.84 3.33 -2.91
CA ILE A 110 -13.26 3.71 -1.59
C ILE A 110 -14.78 3.60 -1.47
N LYS A 111 -15.49 4.09 -2.47
CA LYS A 111 -16.94 4.01 -2.47
C LYS A 111 -17.42 2.55 -2.46
N LYS A 112 -16.75 1.69 -3.21
CA LYS A 112 -17.09 0.27 -3.21
C LYS A 112 -16.87 -0.35 -1.84
N LEU A 113 -15.77 0.00 -1.19
CA LEU A 113 -15.47 -0.52 0.13
C LEU A 113 -16.52 -0.09 1.15
N ILE A 114 -16.89 1.17 1.12
CA ILE A 114 -17.90 1.69 2.03
C ILE A 114 -19.23 0.97 1.81
N THR A 115 -19.59 0.73 0.57
CA THR A 115 -20.81 0.02 0.25
C THR A 115 -20.77 -1.40 0.83
N CYS A 116 -19.65 -2.08 0.66
CA CYS A 116 -19.50 -3.43 1.21
C CYS A 116 -19.62 -3.43 2.72
N LEU A 117 -19.00 -2.47 3.38
CA LEU A 117 -19.07 -2.37 4.83
C LEU A 117 -20.48 -2.10 5.30
N LYS A 118 -21.22 -1.26 4.59
CA LYS A 118 -22.60 -0.99 4.93
C LYS A 118 -23.43 -2.26 4.85
N TYR A 119 -23.23 -3.07 3.84
CA TYR A 119 -23.96 -4.33 3.72
C TYR A 119 -23.61 -5.27 4.85
N GLN A 120 -22.37 -5.31 5.26
CA GLN A 120 -21.94 -6.20 6.33
C GLN A 120 -22.39 -5.72 7.70
N LEU A 121 -22.41 -4.41 7.89
CA LEU A 121 -22.77 -3.84 9.18
C LEU A 121 -24.26 -3.65 9.34
N SER A 122 -24.98 -3.56 8.26
CA SER A 122 -26.41 -3.35 8.30
C SER A 122 -27.11 -4.71 8.32
N PRO A 123 -27.66 -5.08 9.45
CA PRO A 123 -28.37 -6.35 9.50
C PRO A 123 -29.62 -6.20 8.67
N ARG A 124 -29.94 -7.16 8.05
CA ARG A 124 -31.07 -6.96 7.23
C ARG A 124 -32.04 -7.93 7.44
#